data_931e66b75079c04f4eb7e5d87e8725c6
#
_entry.id   931e66b75079c04f4eb7e5d87e8725c6
#
_cell.length_a   1.000
_cell.length_b   1.000
_cell.length_c   1.000
_cell.angle_alpha   90.00
_cell.angle_beta   90.00
_cell.angle_gamma   90.00
#
_symmetry.space_group_name_H-M   'P 1'
#
loop_
_entity.id
_entity.type
_entity.pdbx_description
1 polymer ?
#
loop_
_entity_poly.entity_id
_entity_poly.type
_entity_poly.pdbx_seq_one_letter_code
_entity_poly.pdbx_strand_id
1 'polypeptide(L)'
;MSDPLSVNTVLVPVDGSDESARAVDYGVTIAAEYDASIHVVYVVGEEVVRGIEAGRVSKEAVADEAGAFADRALSLAEEASVPANNSTAFGFSPTRKTRHPGSVILDTADEIDADFIVVPREGGAENTGDVLEKAAEYVLLYASQPVLSV
;
A
#
# COMPACT_ATOMS: atom_id res chain seq x y z
N MET A 1 -0.06 24.29 23.78
CA MET A 1 0.27 22.87 23.87
C MET A 1 0.14 22.23 22.53
N SER A 2 1.17 21.55 22.09
CA SER A 2 1.13 20.89 20.79
C SER A 2 0.46 19.54 20.92
N ASP A 3 -0.24 19.14 19.90
CA ASP A 3 -0.77 17.79 19.81
C ASP A 3 0.37 16.79 19.75
N PRO A 4 0.40 15.81 20.63
CA PRO A 4 1.43 14.79 20.56
C PRO A 4 1.32 13.91 19.33
N LEU A 5 0.16 13.87 18.73
CA LEU A 5 -0.08 13.07 17.54
C LEU A 5 -0.96 13.83 16.55
N SER A 6 -0.42 14.11 15.40
CA SER A 6 -1.15 14.75 14.31
C SER A 6 -1.04 13.86 13.08
N VAL A 7 -2.16 13.45 12.53
CA VAL A 7 -2.20 12.59 11.35
C VAL A 7 -2.93 13.34 10.23
N ASN A 8 -2.23 13.63 9.16
CA ASN A 8 -2.79 14.33 7.99
C ASN A 8 -2.93 13.41 6.79
N THR A 9 -2.03 12.46 6.63
CA THR A 9 -2.03 11.55 5.49
C THR A 9 -1.67 10.13 5.94
N VAL A 10 -2.57 9.21 5.67
CA VAL A 10 -2.38 7.79 5.97
C VAL A 10 -2.03 7.07 4.68
N LEU A 11 -0.93 6.34 4.68
CA LEU A 11 -0.52 5.52 3.53
C LEU A 11 -0.88 4.07 3.78
N VAL A 12 -1.53 3.43 2.81
CA VAL A 12 -1.90 2.01 2.89
C VAL A 12 -1.38 1.30 1.64
N PRO A 13 -0.30 0.53 1.76
CA PRO A 13 0.13 -0.31 0.64
C PRO A 13 -0.78 -1.54 0.52
N VAL A 14 -1.11 -1.90 -0.71
CA VAL A 14 -2.02 -3.00 -1.00
C VAL A 14 -1.47 -3.85 -2.15
N ASP A 15 -1.92 -5.10 -2.23
CA ASP A 15 -1.54 -6.02 -3.30
C ASP A 15 -2.76 -6.73 -3.90
N GLY A 16 -3.97 -6.30 -3.55
CA GLY A 16 -5.20 -6.93 -4.02
C GLY A 16 -5.68 -8.09 -3.17
N SER A 17 -4.94 -8.46 -2.13
CA SER A 17 -5.33 -9.54 -1.22
C SER A 17 -6.43 -9.10 -0.26
N ASP A 18 -7.09 -10.08 0.37
CA ASP A 18 -8.08 -9.81 1.41
C ASP A 18 -7.45 -9.09 2.61
N GLU A 19 -6.22 -9.45 2.93
CA GLU A 19 -5.48 -8.82 4.02
C GLU A 19 -5.22 -7.34 3.71
N SER A 20 -4.91 -7.01 2.47
CA SER A 20 -4.71 -5.61 2.10
C SER A 20 -6.03 -4.84 2.07
N ALA A 21 -7.14 -5.50 1.68
CA ALA A 21 -8.46 -4.88 1.78
C ALA A 21 -8.79 -4.52 3.23
N ARG A 22 -8.43 -5.40 4.16
CA ARG A 22 -8.60 -5.17 5.58
C ARG A 22 -7.74 -4.00 6.07
N ALA A 23 -6.53 -3.89 5.55
CA ALA A 23 -5.66 -2.76 5.86
C ALA A 23 -6.30 -1.44 5.41
N VAL A 24 -6.99 -1.44 4.27
CA VAL A 24 -7.72 -0.25 3.81
C VAL A 24 -8.81 0.12 4.81
N ASP A 25 -9.57 -0.85 5.32
CA ASP A 25 -10.60 -0.59 6.33
C ASP A 25 -10.02 0.09 7.56
N TYR A 26 -8.89 -0.40 8.06
CA TYR A 26 -8.20 0.23 9.18
C TYR A 26 -7.72 1.64 8.83
N GLY A 27 -7.15 1.79 7.64
CA GLY A 27 -6.64 3.09 7.19
C GLY A 27 -7.74 4.14 7.07
N VAL A 28 -8.88 3.75 6.52
CA VAL A 28 -10.04 4.65 6.39
C VAL A 28 -10.56 5.06 7.77
N THR A 29 -10.64 4.09 8.69
CA THR A 29 -11.10 4.37 10.05
C THR A 29 -10.18 5.35 10.77
N ILE A 30 -8.87 5.15 10.64
CA ILE A 30 -7.88 6.05 11.24
C ILE A 30 -7.96 7.43 10.60
N ALA A 31 -8.02 7.50 9.28
CA ALA A 31 -8.11 8.78 8.58
C ALA A 31 -9.37 9.54 8.96
N ALA A 32 -10.50 8.85 9.09
CA ALA A 32 -11.75 9.48 9.51
C ALA A 32 -11.64 10.05 10.92
N GLU A 33 -11.02 9.31 11.83
CA GLU A 33 -10.88 9.74 13.22
C GLU A 33 -10.00 10.98 13.38
N TYR A 34 -8.95 11.09 12.57
CA TYR A 34 -8.01 12.20 12.65
C TYR A 34 -8.29 13.31 11.63
N ASP A 35 -9.37 13.19 10.89
CA ASP A 35 -9.70 14.15 9.82
C ASP A 35 -8.55 14.23 8.79
N ALA A 36 -8.01 13.08 8.45
CA ALA A 36 -6.89 12.92 7.53
C ALA A 36 -7.34 12.44 6.15
N SER A 37 -6.42 12.44 5.19
CA SER A 37 -6.63 11.80 3.90
C SER A 37 -5.95 10.44 3.89
N ILE A 38 -6.35 9.60 2.94
CA ILE A 38 -5.75 8.28 2.74
C ILE A 38 -5.14 8.20 1.33
N HIS A 39 -3.98 7.59 1.24
CA HIS A 39 -3.35 7.27 -0.04
C HIS A 39 -3.13 5.77 -0.11
N VAL A 40 -3.68 5.14 -1.12
CA VAL A 40 -3.55 3.69 -1.34
C VAL A 40 -2.52 3.47 -2.43
N VAL A 41 -1.45 2.73 -2.14
CA VAL A 41 -0.45 2.40 -3.14
C VAL A 41 -0.53 0.90 -3.45
N TYR A 42 -0.81 0.58 -4.72
CA TYR A 42 -0.85 -0.81 -5.16
C TYR A 42 0.58 -1.24 -5.52
N VAL A 43 1.08 -2.24 -4.81
CA VAL A 43 2.45 -2.70 -4.97
C VAL A 43 2.46 -3.96 -5.84
N VAL A 44 3.15 -3.88 -6.97
CA VAL A 44 3.28 -5.01 -7.89
C VAL A 44 4.56 -5.78 -7.53
N GLY A 45 4.41 -7.05 -7.21
CA GLY A 45 5.52 -7.87 -6.76
C GLY A 45 6.35 -8.47 -7.88
N GLU A 46 7.43 -9.12 -7.48
CA GLU A 46 8.41 -9.72 -8.39
C GLU A 46 7.79 -10.73 -9.35
N GLU A 47 6.94 -11.62 -8.85
CA GLU A 47 6.33 -12.66 -9.68
C GLU A 47 5.47 -12.09 -10.78
N VAL A 48 4.75 -11.03 -10.48
CA VAL A 48 3.89 -10.37 -11.44
C VAL A 48 4.73 -9.68 -12.52
N VAL A 49 5.79 -8.98 -12.10
CA VAL A 49 6.70 -8.31 -13.04
C VAL A 49 7.34 -9.33 -13.98
N ARG A 50 7.81 -10.45 -13.43
CA ARG A 50 8.39 -11.54 -14.23
C ARG A 50 7.37 -12.14 -15.19
N GLY A 51 6.13 -12.28 -14.74
CA GLY A 51 5.05 -12.76 -15.60
C GLY A 51 4.78 -11.84 -16.77
N ILE A 52 4.82 -10.53 -16.53
CA ILE A 52 4.65 -9.54 -17.59
C ILE A 52 5.79 -9.65 -18.60
N GLU A 53 7.02 -9.71 -18.13
CA GLU A 53 8.19 -9.82 -19.00
C GLU A 53 8.20 -11.11 -19.82
N ALA A 54 7.73 -12.20 -19.22
CA ALA A 54 7.67 -13.49 -19.89
C ALA A 54 6.45 -13.65 -20.80
N GLY A 55 5.57 -12.66 -20.84
CA GLY A 55 4.37 -12.72 -21.66
C GLY A 55 3.24 -13.57 -21.08
N ARG A 56 3.37 -14.04 -19.86
CA ARG A 56 2.33 -14.86 -19.21
C ARG A 56 1.20 -14.01 -18.63
N VAL A 57 1.50 -12.78 -18.28
CA VAL A 57 0.55 -11.84 -17.68
C VAL A 57 0.59 -10.57 -18.49
N SER A 58 -0.58 -10.03 -18.83
CA SER A 58 -0.61 -8.78 -19.58
C SER A 58 -0.53 -7.59 -18.62
N LYS A 59 0.16 -6.57 -19.08
CA LYS A 59 0.29 -5.31 -18.34
C LYS A 59 -1.07 -4.68 -18.09
N GLU A 60 -1.94 -4.78 -19.10
CA GLU A 60 -3.31 -4.25 -19.04
C GLU A 60 -4.13 -4.98 -17.97
N ALA A 61 -3.99 -6.29 -17.87
CA ALA A 61 -4.71 -7.07 -16.86
C ALA A 61 -4.29 -6.66 -15.46
N VAL A 62 -2.99 -6.43 -15.25
CA VAL A 62 -2.49 -5.97 -13.95
C VAL A 62 -3.02 -4.58 -13.63
N ALA A 63 -3.01 -3.69 -14.61
CA ALA A 63 -3.52 -2.33 -14.43
C ALA A 63 -5.03 -2.34 -14.12
N ASP A 64 -5.79 -3.21 -14.80
CA ASP A 64 -7.22 -3.34 -14.56
C ASP A 64 -7.52 -3.84 -13.15
N GLU A 65 -6.76 -4.83 -12.69
CA GLU A 65 -6.89 -5.37 -11.34
C GLU A 65 -6.56 -4.33 -10.28
N ALA A 66 -5.45 -3.63 -10.47
CA ALA A 66 -5.04 -2.57 -9.57
C ALA A 66 -6.08 -1.45 -9.54
N GLY A 67 -6.60 -1.06 -10.70
CA GLY A 67 -7.62 -0.03 -10.81
C GLY A 67 -8.92 -0.43 -10.12
N ALA A 68 -9.35 -1.68 -10.30
CA ALA A 68 -10.57 -2.17 -9.66
C ALA A 68 -10.43 -2.19 -8.13
N PHE A 69 -9.27 -2.60 -7.63
CA PHE A 69 -9.02 -2.58 -6.19
C PHE A 69 -9.00 -1.15 -5.66
N ALA A 70 -8.32 -0.26 -6.37
CA ALA A 70 -8.26 1.15 -5.99
C ALA A 70 -9.66 1.78 -5.96
N ASP A 71 -10.49 1.48 -6.95
CA ASP A 71 -11.85 2.01 -7.01
C ASP A 71 -12.66 1.58 -5.79
N ARG A 72 -12.54 0.34 -5.36
CA ARG A 72 -13.22 -0.14 -4.16
C ARG A 72 -12.71 0.58 -2.90
N ALA A 73 -11.40 0.76 -2.82
CA ALA A 73 -10.81 1.47 -1.68
C ALA A 73 -11.26 2.93 -1.63
N LEU A 74 -11.28 3.60 -2.78
CA LEU A 74 -11.71 4.99 -2.88
C LEU A 74 -13.20 5.12 -2.52
N SER A 75 -14.02 4.14 -2.89
CA SER A 75 -15.44 4.13 -2.54
C SER A 75 -15.65 4.02 -1.03
N LEU A 76 -14.87 3.17 -0.36
CA LEU A 76 -14.91 3.05 1.09
C LEU A 76 -14.54 4.37 1.77
N ALA A 77 -13.51 5.03 1.26
CA ALA A 77 -13.08 6.32 1.79
C ALA A 77 -14.17 7.38 1.59
N GLU A 78 -14.79 7.40 0.42
CA GLU A 78 -15.86 8.34 0.11
C GLU A 78 -17.04 8.16 1.05
N GLU A 79 -17.42 6.90 1.33
CA GLU A 79 -18.51 6.62 2.29
C GLU A 79 -18.21 7.15 3.68
N ALA A 80 -16.95 7.20 4.06
CA ALA A 80 -16.50 7.71 5.35
C ALA A 80 -16.14 9.20 5.29
N SER A 81 -16.35 9.85 4.17
CA SER A 81 -16.01 11.25 3.93
C SER A 81 -14.51 11.53 4.12
N VAL A 82 -13.69 10.57 3.72
CA VAL A 82 -12.24 10.67 3.78
C VAL A 82 -11.68 10.97 2.39
N PRO A 83 -10.95 12.08 2.22
CA PRO A 83 -10.30 12.34 0.93
C PRO A 83 -9.29 11.22 0.61
N ALA A 84 -9.26 10.78 -0.63
CA ALA A 84 -8.45 9.61 -0.99
C ALA A 84 -7.79 9.78 -2.35
N ASN A 85 -6.58 9.23 -2.45
CA ASN A 85 -5.80 9.14 -3.67
C ASN A 85 -5.23 7.74 -3.81
N ASN A 86 -4.73 7.42 -4.99
CA ASN A 86 -4.08 6.14 -5.21
C ASN A 86 -2.92 6.27 -6.19
N SER A 87 -2.02 5.30 -6.13
CA SER A 87 -0.93 5.16 -7.08
C SER A 87 -0.55 3.68 -7.21
N THR A 88 0.30 3.38 -8.18
CA THR A 88 0.83 2.03 -8.37
C THR A 88 2.35 2.11 -8.32
N ALA A 89 2.96 1.15 -7.67
CA ALA A 89 4.42 1.07 -7.55
C ALA A 89 4.88 -0.35 -7.78
N PHE A 90 6.08 -0.48 -8.35
CA PHE A 90 6.67 -1.79 -8.58
C PHE A 90 7.70 -2.07 -7.48
N GLY A 91 7.42 -3.09 -6.67
CA GLY A 91 8.29 -3.50 -5.57
C GLY A 91 9.51 -4.27 -6.02
N PHE A 92 9.62 -4.51 -7.31
CA PHE A 92 10.75 -5.22 -7.90
C PHE A 92 11.14 -4.56 -9.21
N SER A 93 12.44 -4.51 -9.50
CA SER A 93 12.93 -4.04 -10.78
C SER A 93 13.96 -5.05 -11.31
N PRO A 94 13.78 -5.54 -12.55
CA PRO A 94 14.75 -6.49 -13.13
C PRO A 94 16.11 -5.85 -13.35
N THR A 95 16.17 -4.54 -13.42
CA THR A 95 17.43 -3.82 -13.65
C THR A 95 18.08 -3.31 -12.37
N ARG A 96 17.34 -3.32 -11.25
CA ARG A 96 17.86 -2.85 -9.96
C ARG A 96 17.69 -3.94 -8.91
N LYS A 97 18.75 -4.67 -8.67
CA LYS A 97 18.74 -5.80 -7.73
C LYS A 97 18.51 -5.39 -6.29
N THR A 98 18.71 -4.12 -5.97
CA THR A 98 18.57 -3.61 -4.60
C THR A 98 17.18 -3.08 -4.26
N ARG A 99 16.26 -3.08 -5.25
CA ARG A 99 14.93 -2.54 -4.98
C ARG A 99 14.12 -3.51 -4.14
N HIS A 100 13.69 -3.05 -2.98
CA HIS A 100 12.91 -3.83 -2.03
C HIS A 100 11.49 -3.28 -1.98
N PRO A 101 10.46 -4.15 -1.86
CA PRO A 101 9.07 -3.65 -1.78
C PRO A 101 8.87 -2.66 -0.63
N GLY A 102 9.52 -2.89 0.50
CA GLY A 102 9.44 -1.99 1.63
C GLY A 102 10.05 -0.62 1.34
N SER A 103 11.15 -0.58 0.59
CA SER A 103 11.76 0.71 0.26
C SER A 103 10.88 1.50 -0.69
N VAL A 104 10.17 0.83 -1.59
CA VAL A 104 9.20 1.48 -2.49
C VAL A 104 8.07 2.13 -1.69
N ILE A 105 7.59 1.44 -0.67
CA ILE A 105 6.55 1.96 0.21
C ILE A 105 7.06 3.20 0.96
N LEU A 106 8.27 3.12 1.51
CA LEU A 106 8.84 4.26 2.24
C LEU A 106 9.15 5.44 1.33
N ASP A 107 9.57 5.18 0.09
CA ASP A 107 9.75 6.25 -0.90
C ASP A 107 8.42 6.94 -1.20
N THR A 108 7.35 6.17 -1.34
CA THR A 108 6.02 6.73 -1.55
C THR A 108 5.59 7.56 -0.33
N ALA A 109 5.85 7.03 0.87
CA ALA A 109 5.52 7.76 2.10
C ALA A 109 6.23 9.11 2.15
N ASP A 110 7.48 9.16 1.74
CA ASP A 110 8.24 10.41 1.71
C ASP A 110 7.70 11.37 0.65
N GLU A 111 7.36 10.86 -0.52
CA GLU A 111 6.82 11.67 -1.61
C GLU A 111 5.51 12.37 -1.27
N ILE A 112 4.65 11.69 -0.53
CA ILE A 112 3.33 12.24 -0.17
C ILE A 112 3.30 12.83 1.24
N ASP A 113 4.42 12.85 1.92
CA ASP A 113 4.51 13.29 3.31
C ASP A 113 3.53 12.54 4.22
N ALA A 114 3.47 11.23 4.06
CA ALA A 114 2.64 10.39 4.92
C ALA A 114 3.17 10.41 6.35
N ASP A 115 2.28 10.56 7.30
CA ASP A 115 2.65 10.58 8.71
C ASP A 115 2.07 9.41 9.49
N PHE A 116 1.48 8.46 8.80
CA PHE A 116 1.00 7.20 9.38
C PHE A 116 0.93 6.14 8.26
N ILE A 117 1.38 4.93 8.56
CA ILE A 117 1.36 3.83 7.58
C ILE A 117 0.57 2.66 8.16
N VAL A 118 -0.37 2.12 7.39
CA VAL A 118 -1.08 0.89 7.76
C VAL A 118 -0.69 -0.18 6.75
N VAL A 119 -0.05 -1.24 7.22
CA VAL A 119 0.48 -2.29 6.35
C VAL A 119 -0.06 -3.65 6.76
N PRO A 120 -0.50 -4.49 5.81
CA PRO A 120 -0.90 -5.86 6.16
C PRO A 120 0.33 -6.67 6.57
N ARG A 121 0.19 -7.41 7.66
CA ARG A 121 1.25 -8.20 8.24
C ARG A 121 1.53 -9.46 7.44
N GLU A 122 0.48 -10.06 6.96
CA GLU A 122 0.54 -11.25 6.15
C GLU A 122 -0.08 -10.97 4.80
N GLY A 123 0.50 -11.51 3.77
CA GLY A 123 -0.09 -11.44 2.46
C GLY A 123 -1.17 -12.48 2.28
N GLY A 124 -1.77 -12.50 1.12
CA GLY A 124 -2.78 -13.48 0.76
C GLY A 124 -2.23 -14.89 0.92
N ALA A 125 -3.08 -15.78 1.38
CA ALA A 125 -2.70 -17.14 1.76
C ALA A 125 -2.04 -17.91 0.63
N GLU A 126 -2.28 -17.58 -0.59
CA GLU A 126 -1.85 -18.42 -1.69
C GLU A 126 -0.49 -18.04 -2.23
N ASN A 127 -0.35 -16.89 -2.82
CA ASN A 127 0.91 -16.59 -3.52
C ASN A 127 1.09 -15.14 -3.84
N THR A 128 0.10 -14.32 -3.57
CA THR A 128 0.20 -12.91 -3.89
C THR A 128 0.76 -12.11 -2.73
N GLY A 129 0.75 -12.71 -1.54
CA GLY A 129 1.05 -12.00 -0.33
C GLY A 129 2.51 -11.77 -0.01
N ASP A 130 3.39 -12.45 -0.72
CA ASP A 130 4.82 -12.38 -0.41
C ASP A 130 5.38 -10.97 -0.47
N VAL A 131 4.89 -10.16 -1.38
CA VAL A 131 5.41 -8.81 -1.56
C VAL A 131 5.15 -7.95 -0.32
N LEU A 132 3.93 -8.00 0.21
CA LEU A 132 3.60 -7.19 1.37
C LEU A 132 4.10 -7.79 2.68
N GLU A 133 4.20 -9.11 2.76
CA GLU A 133 4.79 -9.76 3.93
C GLU A 133 6.23 -9.28 4.15
N LYS A 134 7.02 -9.31 3.09
CA LYS A 134 8.40 -8.81 3.14
C LYS A 134 8.45 -7.31 3.37
N ALA A 135 7.53 -6.59 2.75
CA ALA A 135 7.47 -5.14 2.89
C ALA A 135 7.13 -4.71 4.30
N ALA A 136 6.20 -5.43 4.95
CA ALA A 136 5.77 -5.10 6.31
C ALA A 136 6.94 -5.12 7.29
N GLU A 137 7.76 -6.15 7.22
CA GLU A 137 8.93 -6.25 8.08
C GLU A 137 9.90 -5.10 7.87
N TYR A 138 10.19 -4.80 6.61
CA TYR A 138 11.08 -3.70 6.25
C TYR A 138 10.53 -2.35 6.72
N VAL A 139 9.24 -2.11 6.50
CA VAL A 139 8.59 -0.86 6.89
C VAL A 139 8.63 -0.69 8.41
N LEU A 140 8.35 -1.77 9.16
CA LEU A 140 8.41 -1.72 10.63
C LEU A 140 9.79 -1.37 11.15
N LEU A 141 10.83 -1.83 10.45
CA LEU A 141 12.21 -1.57 10.86
C LEU A 141 12.71 -0.17 10.50
N TYR A 142 12.29 0.34 9.36
CA TYR A 142 12.94 1.53 8.79
C TYR A 142 12.06 2.76 8.64
N ALA A 143 10.75 2.65 8.85
CA ALA A 143 9.88 3.82 8.74
C ALA A 143 10.15 4.79 9.87
N SER A 144 10.11 6.08 9.53
CA SER A 144 10.16 7.13 10.54
C SER A 144 8.78 7.48 11.10
N GLN A 145 7.73 7.07 10.40
CA GLN A 145 6.35 7.31 10.79
C GLN A 145 5.82 6.19 11.70
N PRO A 146 4.78 6.44 12.48
CA PRO A 146 4.04 5.36 13.14
C PRO A 146 3.52 4.37 12.10
N VAL A 147 3.61 3.08 12.42
CA VAL A 147 3.18 2.00 11.55
C VAL A 147 2.23 1.09 12.30
N LEU A 148 1.07 0.84 11.74
CA LEU A 148 0.13 -0.15 12.24
C LEU A 148 0.18 -1.37 11.32
N SER A 149 0.61 -2.50 11.85
CA SER A 149 0.65 -3.76 11.12
C SER A 149 -0.59 -4.56 11.46
N VAL A 150 -1.40 -4.85 10.47
CA VAL A 150 -2.70 -5.50 10.69
C VAL A 150 -2.77 -6.91 10.11
#